data_e82400448b5f6372571958ba6562bb09
#
_entry.id   e82400448b5f6372571958ba6562bb09
#
_cell.length_a   1.000
_cell.length_b   1.000
_cell.length_c   1.000
_cell.angle_alpha   90.00
_cell.angle_beta   90.00
_cell.angle_gamma   90.00
#
_symmetry.space_group_name_H-M   'P 1'
#
loop_
_entity.id
_entity.type
_entity.pdbx_description
1 polymer ?
#
loop_
_entity_poly.entity_id
_entity_poly.type
_entity_poly.pdbx_seq_one_letter_code
_entity_poly.pdbx_strand_id
1 'polypeptide(L)'
;MINYKCGFIESPEYKTVKPIDYTIDVFPPTYIAQNHGDVKDQGNHNICVPCSLYTMLTYQQGLRNATYDVDEFELFKKRENTKDKSGMTVYNALSILNDMGVIVDYGKAMSSLGARISLFLDGPILVALPVYNDGMNFWKGETLEGYHAVTLVGYEKDYFILKNSWGKYWGNKGYSRLSFDDFDKHVIECWTIIR
;
A
#
# COMPACT_ATOMS: atom_id res chain seq x y z
N MET A 1 -4.65 -14.52 -20.42
CA MET A 1 -4.38 -14.25 -19.00
C MET A 1 -3.33 -13.16 -18.91
N ILE A 2 -3.63 -12.06 -18.25
CA ILE A 2 -2.64 -11.00 -18.00
C ILE A 2 -1.85 -11.48 -16.76
N ASN A 3 -0.60 -11.85 -16.98
CA ASN A 3 0.29 -12.25 -15.86
C ASN A 3 0.79 -10.99 -15.16
N TYR A 4 0.10 -10.57 -14.11
CA TYR A 4 0.64 -9.56 -13.20
C TYR A 4 1.72 -10.18 -12.33
N LYS A 5 2.83 -9.47 -12.16
CA LYS A 5 3.90 -9.94 -11.29
C LYS A 5 3.70 -9.45 -9.86
N CYS A 6 4.00 -10.33 -8.92
CA CYS A 6 4.02 -10.04 -7.49
C CYS A 6 5.43 -9.58 -7.11
N GLY A 7 5.57 -8.32 -6.73
CA GLY A 7 6.88 -7.71 -6.47
C GLY A 7 7.09 -7.32 -5.00
N PHE A 8 6.21 -7.72 -4.09
CA PHE A 8 6.37 -7.50 -2.67
C PHE A 8 7.28 -8.58 -2.05
N ILE A 9 8.23 -8.13 -1.22
CA ILE A 9 9.05 -8.97 -0.35
C ILE A 9 8.71 -8.58 1.09
N GLU A 10 8.48 -9.56 1.96
CA GLU A 10 8.21 -9.32 3.38
C GLU A 10 9.39 -8.58 4.02
N SER A 11 9.10 -7.55 4.81
CA SER A 11 10.09 -6.74 5.49
C SER A 11 10.46 -7.38 6.84
N PRO A 12 11.66 -7.93 7.03
CA PRO A 12 12.06 -8.49 8.34
C PRO A 12 11.94 -7.46 9.47
N GLU A 13 12.21 -6.21 9.17
CA GLU A 13 12.14 -5.07 10.08
C GLU A 13 10.72 -4.74 10.54
N TYR A 14 9.69 -5.17 9.78
CA TYR A 14 8.29 -4.91 10.15
C TYR A 14 7.97 -5.36 11.59
N LYS A 15 8.58 -6.43 12.05
CA LYS A 15 8.38 -6.93 13.42
C LYS A 15 8.89 -5.96 14.48
N THR A 16 9.94 -5.21 14.20
CA THR A 16 10.61 -4.28 15.13
C THR A 16 10.11 -2.84 15.03
N VAL A 17 9.47 -2.45 13.92
CA VAL A 17 8.85 -1.13 13.77
C VAL A 17 7.72 -1.00 14.80
N LYS A 18 7.73 0.10 15.55
CA LYS A 18 6.68 0.35 16.55
C LYS A 18 5.32 0.58 15.87
N PRO A 19 4.26 -0.02 16.40
CA PRO A 19 2.90 0.36 16.00
C PRO A 19 2.66 1.84 16.30
N ILE A 20 1.90 2.49 15.44
CA ILE A 20 1.43 3.84 15.74
C ILE A 20 0.29 3.72 16.74
N ASP A 21 0.42 4.44 17.85
CA ASP A 21 -0.62 4.54 18.87
C ASP A 21 -1.39 5.85 18.65
N TYR A 22 -2.55 5.74 18.02
CA TYR A 22 -3.45 6.86 17.85
C TYR A 22 -4.45 6.90 18.99
N THR A 23 -4.38 7.94 19.79
CA THR A 23 -5.41 8.26 20.79
C THR A 23 -6.48 9.12 20.12
N ILE A 24 -7.50 8.50 19.57
CA ILE A 24 -8.64 9.19 18.98
C ILE A 24 -9.95 8.53 19.43
N ASP A 25 -10.83 9.31 20.05
CA ASP A 25 -12.10 8.81 20.59
C ASP A 25 -13.20 8.71 19.52
N VAL A 26 -13.13 9.55 18.50
CA VAL A 26 -14.16 9.63 17.43
C VAL A 26 -13.52 9.87 16.08
N PHE A 27 -13.84 9.03 15.10
CA PHE A 27 -13.54 9.22 13.69
C PHE A 27 -14.76 8.84 12.83
N PRO A 28 -14.87 9.37 11.59
CA PRO A 28 -16.08 9.18 10.80
C PRO A 28 -16.30 7.69 10.45
N PRO A 29 -17.57 7.24 10.32
CA PRO A 29 -17.88 5.86 9.93
C PRO A 29 -17.49 5.53 8.49
N THR A 30 -17.26 6.56 7.67
CA THR A 30 -16.80 6.46 6.28
C THR A 30 -15.78 7.54 6.01
N TYR A 31 -14.75 7.20 5.22
CA TYR A 31 -13.73 8.14 4.79
C TYR A 31 -13.14 7.71 3.45
N ILE A 32 -12.93 8.63 2.54
CA ILE A 32 -12.25 8.41 1.27
C ILE A 32 -11.26 9.54 1.07
N ALA A 33 -9.98 9.20 1.00
CA ALA A 33 -8.93 10.13 0.67
C ALA A 33 -9.15 10.71 -0.74
N GLN A 34 -9.00 12.02 -0.87
CA GLN A 34 -9.09 12.70 -2.16
C GLN A 34 -7.68 12.91 -2.73
N ASN A 35 -7.57 13.13 -4.04
CA ASN A 35 -6.30 13.49 -4.69
C ASN A 35 -5.15 12.49 -4.46
N HIS A 36 -5.46 11.20 -4.52
CA HIS A 36 -4.46 10.13 -4.35
C HIS A 36 -3.91 9.60 -5.69
N GLY A 37 -4.00 10.39 -6.77
CA GLY A 37 -3.46 10.09 -8.09
C GLY A 37 -4.25 9.04 -8.89
N ASP A 38 -3.76 8.77 -10.10
CA ASP A 38 -4.36 7.81 -11.02
C ASP A 38 -4.07 6.36 -10.64
N VAL A 39 -4.87 5.45 -11.21
CA VAL A 39 -4.62 4.01 -11.13
C VAL A 39 -3.42 3.67 -12.01
N LYS A 40 -2.37 3.13 -11.41
CA LYS A 40 -1.17 2.67 -12.12
C LYS A 40 -1.39 1.30 -12.76
N ASP A 41 -0.61 1.02 -13.80
CA ASP A 41 -0.48 -0.30 -14.39
C ASP A 41 0.99 -0.73 -14.36
N GLN A 42 1.32 -1.62 -13.43
CA GLN A 42 2.69 -2.13 -13.28
C GLN A 42 3.08 -3.13 -14.37
N GLY A 43 2.11 -3.64 -15.15
CA GLY A 43 2.33 -4.67 -16.17
C GLY A 43 3.11 -5.88 -15.63
N ASN A 44 4.17 -6.26 -16.33
CA ASN A 44 5.04 -7.39 -15.96
C ASN A 44 6.24 -6.98 -15.09
N HIS A 45 6.15 -5.89 -14.32
CA HIS A 45 7.22 -5.41 -13.47
C HIS A 45 6.94 -5.68 -11.99
N ASN A 46 7.98 -5.98 -11.21
CA ASN A 46 7.88 -6.26 -9.77
C ASN A 46 7.87 -4.97 -8.94
N ILE A 47 7.11 -3.94 -9.36
CA ILE A 47 7.09 -2.59 -8.78
C ILE A 47 5.82 -2.26 -8.00
N CYS A 48 5.10 -3.25 -7.46
CA CYS A 48 3.87 -3.02 -6.72
C CYS A 48 4.10 -2.12 -5.48
N VAL A 49 5.22 -2.25 -4.79
CA VAL A 49 5.57 -1.40 -3.64
C VAL A 49 5.75 0.06 -4.08
N PRO A 50 6.59 0.41 -5.07
CA PRO A 50 6.65 1.77 -5.61
C PRO A 50 5.32 2.32 -6.12
N CYS A 51 4.51 1.52 -6.83
CA CYS A 51 3.19 1.95 -7.31
C CYS A 51 2.23 2.28 -6.15
N SER A 52 2.28 1.52 -5.06
CA SER A 52 1.48 1.79 -3.87
C SER A 52 1.96 3.07 -3.16
N LEU A 53 3.26 3.26 -3.04
CA LEU A 53 3.85 4.47 -2.46
C LEU A 53 3.55 5.71 -3.32
N TYR A 54 3.50 5.60 -4.64
CA TYR A 54 3.03 6.69 -5.50
C TYR A 54 1.67 7.23 -5.06
N THR A 55 0.72 6.34 -4.76
CA THR A 55 -0.62 6.74 -4.28
C THR A 55 -0.54 7.52 -2.97
N MET A 56 0.27 7.05 -2.01
CA MET A 56 0.46 7.71 -0.71
C MET A 56 1.15 9.06 -0.86
N LEU A 57 2.21 9.13 -1.65
CA LEU A 57 2.97 10.36 -1.89
C LEU A 57 2.15 11.40 -2.65
N THR A 58 1.37 11.00 -3.66
CA THR A 58 0.48 11.93 -4.39
C THR A 58 -0.53 12.57 -3.45
N TYR A 59 -1.11 11.82 -2.52
CA TYR A 59 -1.98 12.37 -1.49
C TYR A 59 -1.25 13.36 -0.59
N GLN A 60 -0.06 13.03 -0.11
CA GLN A 60 0.76 13.89 0.76
C GLN A 60 1.19 15.18 0.04
N GLN A 61 1.51 15.11 -1.26
CA GLN A 61 1.82 16.26 -2.10
C GLN A 61 0.65 17.25 -2.18
N GLY A 62 -0.56 16.72 -2.41
CA GLY A 62 -1.78 17.53 -2.46
C GLY A 62 -2.03 18.31 -1.16
N LEU A 63 -1.67 17.70 -0.02
CA LEU A 63 -1.83 18.36 1.29
C LEU A 63 -0.78 19.43 1.56
N ARG A 64 0.45 19.24 1.09
CA ARG A 64 1.59 20.11 1.40
C ARG A 64 1.89 21.16 0.34
N ASN A 65 1.14 21.19 -0.78
CA ASN A 65 1.51 21.98 -1.97
C ASN A 65 2.97 21.74 -2.41
N ALA A 66 3.47 20.52 -2.23
CA ALA A 66 4.83 20.14 -2.56
C ALA A 66 4.81 19.22 -3.78
N THR A 67 5.85 19.30 -4.61
CA THR A 67 6.07 18.34 -5.70
C THR A 67 7.27 17.48 -5.36
N TYR A 68 7.06 16.18 -5.22
CA TYR A 68 8.13 15.20 -5.16
C TYR A 68 8.09 14.40 -6.46
N ASP A 69 9.11 14.57 -7.27
CA ASP A 69 9.25 13.78 -8.51
C ASP A 69 9.90 12.44 -8.15
N VAL A 70 9.08 11.51 -7.65
CA VAL A 70 9.52 10.15 -7.33
C VAL A 70 8.88 9.21 -8.35
N ASP A 71 9.66 8.86 -9.38
CA ASP A 71 9.31 7.84 -10.35
C ASP A 71 9.39 6.43 -9.72
N GLU A 72 8.41 5.58 -10.00
CA GLU A 72 8.30 4.24 -9.42
C GLU A 72 9.47 3.33 -9.82
N PHE A 73 9.96 3.45 -11.03
CA PHE A 73 11.11 2.68 -11.51
C PHE A 73 12.42 3.18 -10.91
N GLU A 74 12.58 4.48 -10.74
CA GLU A 74 13.76 5.06 -10.11
C GLU A 74 13.83 4.68 -8.62
N LEU A 75 12.70 4.69 -7.89
CA LEU A 75 12.64 4.17 -6.54
C LEU A 75 13.01 2.69 -6.49
N PHE A 76 12.46 1.90 -7.40
CA PHE A 76 12.77 0.47 -7.49
C PHE A 76 14.24 0.17 -7.78
N LYS A 77 14.92 0.98 -8.58
CA LYS A 77 16.35 0.85 -8.87
C LYS A 77 17.23 1.10 -7.65
N LYS A 78 16.79 1.92 -6.72
CA LYS A 78 17.54 2.25 -5.49
C LYS A 78 17.49 1.15 -4.41
N ARG A 79 16.68 0.10 -4.59
CA ARG A 79 16.53 -0.97 -3.59
C ARG A 79 17.84 -1.73 -3.34
N GLU A 80 18.00 -2.23 -2.12
CA GLU A 80 19.21 -2.94 -1.71
C GLU A 80 19.40 -4.29 -2.40
N ASN A 81 18.30 -5.01 -2.69
CA ASN A 81 18.33 -6.34 -3.33
C ASN A 81 18.37 -6.29 -4.86
N THR A 82 19.18 -5.43 -5.44
CA THR A 82 19.25 -5.23 -6.89
C THR A 82 19.66 -6.48 -7.71
N LYS A 83 20.28 -7.47 -7.06
CA LYS A 83 20.81 -8.67 -7.73
C LYS A 83 19.74 -9.68 -8.11
N ASP A 84 18.69 -9.84 -7.32
CA ASP A 84 17.70 -10.92 -7.54
C ASP A 84 16.48 -10.52 -8.36
N LYS A 85 16.24 -9.22 -8.58
CA LYS A 85 15.10 -8.67 -9.33
C LYS A 85 13.72 -9.10 -8.80
N SER A 86 13.66 -9.72 -7.63
CA SER A 86 12.46 -10.40 -7.12
C SER A 86 11.40 -9.45 -6.58
N GLY A 87 11.72 -8.17 -6.39
CA GLY A 87 10.80 -7.20 -5.83
C GLY A 87 11.48 -6.21 -4.87
N MET A 88 10.70 -5.66 -3.94
CA MET A 88 11.16 -4.66 -2.97
C MET A 88 10.41 -4.84 -1.65
N THR A 89 11.12 -4.68 -0.51
CA THR A 89 10.46 -4.57 0.80
C THR A 89 9.89 -3.18 0.98
N VAL A 90 8.79 -3.06 1.72
CA VAL A 90 8.19 -1.74 2.02
C VAL A 90 9.12 -0.93 2.92
N TYR A 91 9.73 -1.58 3.91
CA TYR A 91 10.69 -0.92 4.80
C TYR A 91 11.83 -0.25 4.03
N ASN A 92 12.46 -0.96 3.11
CA ASN A 92 13.56 -0.40 2.30
C ASN A 92 13.08 0.80 1.45
N ALA A 93 11.90 0.71 0.84
CA ALA A 93 11.34 1.81 0.07
C ALA A 93 11.06 3.05 0.95
N LEU A 94 10.47 2.86 2.13
CA LEU A 94 10.19 3.95 3.08
C LEU A 94 11.47 4.56 3.64
N SER A 95 12.49 3.74 3.97
CA SER A 95 13.80 4.23 4.40
C SER A 95 14.46 5.11 3.35
N ILE A 96 14.46 4.67 2.08
CA ILE A 96 15.00 5.48 0.96
C ILE A 96 14.27 6.82 0.86
N LEU A 97 12.93 6.84 0.95
CA LEU A 97 12.14 8.08 0.87
C LEU A 97 12.39 9.00 2.07
N ASN A 98 12.59 8.43 3.26
CA ASN A 98 12.93 9.19 4.46
C ASN A 98 14.34 9.79 4.36
N ASP A 99 15.34 9.01 3.94
CA ASP A 99 16.72 9.48 3.72
C ASP A 99 16.82 10.57 2.65
N MET A 100 15.93 10.52 1.64
CA MET A 100 15.79 11.56 0.63
C MET A 100 15.04 12.81 1.12
N GLY A 101 14.50 12.81 2.34
CA GLY A 101 13.67 13.89 2.89
C GLY A 101 12.31 14.04 2.22
N VAL A 102 11.85 13.03 1.48
CA VAL A 102 10.54 13.02 0.81
C VAL A 102 9.42 12.81 1.83
N ILE A 103 9.66 11.96 2.82
CA ILE A 103 8.76 11.73 3.95
C ILE A 103 9.49 12.04 5.26
N VAL A 104 8.72 12.40 6.29
CA VAL A 104 9.27 12.74 7.61
C VAL A 104 9.41 11.50 8.47
N ASP A 105 8.38 10.65 8.50
CA ASP A 105 8.35 9.46 9.33
C ASP A 105 7.33 8.45 8.77
N TYR A 106 7.40 7.22 9.24
CA TYR A 106 6.48 6.14 8.86
C TYR A 106 6.29 5.15 10.00
N GLY A 107 5.19 4.42 9.97
CA GLY A 107 4.88 3.44 10.98
C GLY A 107 3.96 2.36 10.46
N LYS A 108 3.47 1.50 11.37
CA LYS A 108 2.57 0.40 11.04
C LYS A 108 1.26 0.43 11.83
N ALA A 109 0.19 -0.02 11.19
CA ALA A 109 -1.07 -0.33 11.83
C ALA A 109 -1.21 -1.85 12.02
N MET A 110 -1.75 -2.28 13.17
CA MET A 110 -1.78 -3.71 13.55
C MET A 110 -3.17 -4.35 13.42
N SER A 111 -4.19 -3.59 13.09
CA SER A 111 -5.57 -4.07 13.00
C SER A 111 -6.39 -3.23 12.03
N SER A 112 -7.55 -3.74 11.61
CA SER A 112 -8.50 -2.99 10.78
C SER A 112 -8.96 -1.69 11.45
N LEU A 113 -9.07 -1.66 12.78
CA LEU A 113 -9.35 -0.43 13.51
C LEU A 113 -8.19 0.57 13.39
N GLY A 114 -6.96 0.17 13.67
CA GLY A 114 -5.77 1.00 13.52
C GLY A 114 -5.60 1.52 12.09
N ALA A 115 -5.85 0.66 11.09
CA ALA A 115 -5.81 1.02 9.67
C ALA A 115 -6.84 2.09 9.30
N ARG A 116 -8.07 2.03 9.82
CA ARG A 116 -9.09 3.07 9.62
C ARG A 116 -8.68 4.40 10.22
N ILE A 117 -8.13 4.37 11.43
CA ILE A 117 -7.64 5.58 12.11
C ILE A 117 -6.47 6.19 11.32
N SER A 118 -5.49 5.37 10.88
CA SER A 118 -4.38 5.83 10.04
C SER A 118 -4.88 6.46 8.74
N LEU A 119 -5.83 5.82 8.05
CA LEU A 119 -6.46 6.37 6.84
C LEU A 119 -7.07 7.75 7.06
N PHE A 120 -7.75 7.93 8.19
CA PHE A 120 -8.39 9.21 8.51
C PHE A 120 -7.37 10.29 8.89
N LEU A 121 -6.35 9.96 9.69
CA LEU A 121 -5.39 10.92 10.19
C LEU A 121 -4.27 11.20 9.17
N ASP A 122 -3.71 10.18 8.54
CA ASP A 122 -2.51 10.31 7.70
C ASP A 122 -2.79 10.14 6.20
N GLY A 123 -3.93 9.58 5.82
CA GLY A 123 -4.32 9.34 4.43
C GLY A 123 -4.08 7.90 3.97
N PRO A 124 -3.91 7.66 2.65
CA PRO A 124 -3.75 6.33 2.10
C PRO A 124 -2.65 5.51 2.76
N ILE A 125 -2.91 4.22 2.97
CA ILE A 125 -1.99 3.28 3.61
C ILE A 125 -1.65 2.13 2.67
N LEU A 126 -0.42 1.63 2.74
CA LEU A 126 0.02 0.47 1.97
C LEU A 126 -0.22 -0.80 2.77
N VAL A 127 -0.80 -1.80 2.12
CA VAL A 127 -0.95 -3.15 2.69
C VAL A 127 -0.36 -4.21 1.77
N ALA A 128 0.20 -5.25 2.37
CA ALA A 128 0.66 -6.45 1.67
C ALA A 128 -0.32 -7.59 1.88
N LEU A 129 -0.65 -8.29 0.80
CA LEU A 129 -1.61 -9.38 0.76
C LEU A 129 -1.03 -10.58 0.00
N PRO A 130 -1.40 -11.83 0.35
CA PRO A 130 -1.08 -12.99 -0.46
C PRO A 130 -1.85 -12.92 -1.79
N VAL A 131 -1.31 -13.54 -2.83
CA VAL A 131 -1.93 -13.64 -4.15
C VAL A 131 -2.16 -15.10 -4.49
N TYR A 132 -3.40 -15.45 -4.78
CA TYR A 132 -3.83 -16.77 -5.22
C TYR A 132 -4.43 -16.76 -6.63
N ASN A 133 -4.80 -15.58 -7.15
CA ASN A 133 -5.41 -15.39 -8.48
C ASN A 133 -5.35 -13.92 -8.87
N ASP A 134 -5.87 -13.56 -10.04
CA ASP A 134 -5.94 -12.19 -10.56
C ASP A 134 -7.34 -11.53 -10.42
N GLY A 135 -8.25 -12.17 -9.69
CA GLY A 135 -9.60 -11.66 -9.44
C GLY A 135 -9.67 -10.53 -8.41
N MET A 136 -10.87 -10.00 -8.21
CA MET A 136 -11.10 -8.88 -7.28
C MET A 136 -10.82 -9.23 -5.81
N ASN A 137 -10.87 -10.52 -5.45
CA ASN A 137 -10.53 -11.05 -4.14
C ASN A 137 -9.27 -11.92 -4.24
N PHE A 138 -8.22 -11.40 -4.88
CA PHE A 138 -6.99 -12.14 -5.21
C PHE A 138 -6.29 -12.76 -4.00
N TRP A 139 -6.58 -12.27 -2.78
CA TRP A 139 -6.05 -12.79 -1.51
C TRP A 139 -6.76 -14.06 -1.00
N LYS A 140 -7.71 -14.60 -1.76
CA LYS A 140 -8.44 -15.85 -1.46
C LYS A 140 -8.17 -16.90 -2.50
N GLY A 141 -7.79 -18.10 -2.07
CA GLY A 141 -7.54 -19.22 -2.97
C GLY A 141 -6.81 -20.36 -2.27
N GLU A 142 -6.42 -21.36 -3.05
CA GLU A 142 -5.76 -22.57 -2.54
C GLU A 142 -4.25 -22.57 -2.78
N THR A 143 -3.82 -22.10 -3.96
CA THR A 143 -2.41 -22.11 -4.34
C THR A 143 -1.84 -20.69 -4.27
N LEU A 144 -0.86 -20.49 -3.37
CA LEU A 144 -0.17 -19.22 -3.22
C LEU A 144 0.77 -18.99 -4.41
N GLU A 145 0.56 -17.90 -5.14
CA GLU A 145 1.41 -17.49 -6.27
C GLU A 145 2.48 -16.45 -5.87
N GLY A 146 2.29 -15.77 -4.74
CA GLY A 146 3.22 -14.76 -4.23
C GLY A 146 2.53 -13.75 -3.32
N TYR A 147 3.15 -12.58 -3.19
CA TYR A 147 2.64 -11.48 -2.38
C TYR A 147 2.61 -10.17 -3.16
N HIS A 148 1.65 -9.31 -2.86
CA HIS A 148 1.40 -8.09 -3.58
C HIS A 148 1.13 -6.92 -2.64
N ALA A 149 1.70 -5.76 -2.96
CA ALA A 149 1.43 -4.52 -2.27
C ALA A 149 0.35 -3.73 -3.01
N VAL A 150 -0.64 -3.26 -2.27
CA VAL A 150 -1.73 -2.40 -2.74
C VAL A 150 -1.96 -1.27 -1.76
N THR A 151 -2.78 -0.29 -2.15
CA THR A 151 -3.08 0.85 -1.30
C THR A 151 -4.54 0.85 -0.88
N LEU A 152 -4.82 1.02 0.40
CA LEU A 152 -6.14 1.35 0.88
C LEU A 152 -6.28 2.88 0.85
N VAL A 153 -7.35 3.37 0.21
CA VAL A 153 -7.58 4.80 -0.01
C VAL A 153 -8.81 5.32 0.74
N GLY A 154 -9.49 4.45 1.46
CA GLY A 154 -10.66 4.80 2.25
C GLY A 154 -11.32 3.59 2.86
N TYR A 155 -12.39 3.84 3.60
CA TYR A 155 -13.25 2.79 4.17
C TYR A 155 -14.72 3.23 4.20
N GLU A 156 -15.60 2.25 4.12
CA GLU A 156 -17.06 2.40 4.22
C GLU A 156 -17.63 1.19 4.96
N LYS A 157 -18.54 1.43 5.93
CA LYS A 157 -19.20 0.36 6.69
C LYS A 157 -18.23 -0.74 7.17
N ASP A 158 -18.19 -1.86 6.45
CA ASP A 158 -17.49 -3.09 6.85
C ASP A 158 -16.28 -3.42 5.95
N TYR A 159 -15.84 -2.49 5.09
CA TYR A 159 -14.76 -2.74 4.14
C TYR A 159 -13.89 -1.51 3.85
N PHE A 160 -12.66 -1.79 3.46
CA PHE A 160 -11.73 -0.82 2.87
C PHE A 160 -11.93 -0.70 1.37
N ILE A 161 -11.68 0.48 0.83
CA ILE A 161 -11.56 0.73 -0.60
C ILE A 161 -10.10 0.48 -0.99
N LEU A 162 -9.87 -0.61 -1.71
CA LEU A 162 -8.57 -1.04 -2.18
C LEU A 162 -8.32 -0.49 -3.58
N LYS A 163 -7.20 0.21 -3.78
CA LYS A 163 -6.68 0.67 -5.06
C LYS A 163 -5.50 -0.20 -5.46
N ASN A 164 -5.60 -0.86 -6.62
CA ASN A 164 -4.59 -1.76 -7.15
C ASN A 164 -3.71 -1.07 -8.22
N SER A 165 -2.59 -1.70 -8.55
CA SER A 165 -1.66 -1.28 -9.61
C SER A 165 -1.68 -2.22 -10.83
N TRP A 166 -2.79 -2.89 -11.10
CA TRP A 166 -3.00 -3.76 -12.27
C TRP A 166 -3.84 -3.10 -13.37
N GLY A 167 -3.77 -1.76 -13.44
CA GLY A 167 -4.43 -0.96 -14.45
C GLY A 167 -5.93 -0.76 -14.21
N LYS A 168 -6.49 0.19 -14.96
CA LYS A 168 -7.92 0.60 -14.85
C LYS A 168 -8.93 -0.44 -15.34
N TYR A 169 -8.48 -1.47 -16.04
CA TYR A 169 -9.34 -2.54 -16.52
C TYR A 169 -9.49 -3.69 -15.53
N TRP A 170 -8.66 -3.73 -14.49
CA TRP A 170 -8.82 -4.67 -13.40
C TRP A 170 -9.93 -4.21 -12.43
N GLY A 171 -10.70 -5.18 -11.91
CA GLY A 171 -11.73 -4.94 -10.92
C GLY A 171 -12.75 -3.86 -11.33
N ASN A 172 -13.12 -3.02 -10.37
CA ASN A 172 -13.96 -1.85 -10.65
C ASN A 172 -13.08 -0.63 -10.95
N LYS A 173 -12.64 -0.47 -12.18
CA LYS A 173 -11.77 0.63 -12.65
C LYS A 173 -10.44 0.72 -11.86
N GLY A 174 -9.85 -0.41 -11.52
CA GLY A 174 -8.62 -0.50 -10.74
C GLY A 174 -8.84 -0.63 -9.23
N TYR A 175 -10.10 -0.73 -8.78
CA TYR A 175 -10.46 -0.81 -7.36
C TYR A 175 -11.16 -2.12 -7.01
N SER A 176 -11.07 -2.49 -5.74
CA SER A 176 -11.80 -3.58 -5.10
C SER A 176 -12.17 -3.21 -3.67
N ARG A 177 -12.82 -4.14 -2.96
CA ARG A 177 -13.21 -4.00 -1.56
C ARG A 177 -12.57 -5.11 -0.74
N LEU A 178 -11.90 -4.72 0.35
CA LEU A 178 -11.32 -5.63 1.33
C LEU A 178 -12.13 -5.50 2.62
N SER A 179 -12.84 -6.56 3.04
CA SER A 179 -13.58 -6.52 4.31
C SER A 179 -12.63 -6.34 5.50
N PHE A 180 -13.14 -5.79 6.62
CA PHE A 180 -12.32 -5.67 7.84
C PHE A 180 -11.89 -7.04 8.35
N ASP A 181 -12.76 -8.05 8.25
CA ASP A 181 -12.43 -9.43 8.59
C ASP A 181 -11.33 -10.01 7.70
N ASP A 182 -11.39 -9.76 6.38
CA ASP A 182 -10.34 -10.18 5.46
C ASP A 182 -9.02 -9.44 5.71
N PHE A 183 -9.10 -8.15 6.09
CA PHE A 183 -7.91 -7.40 6.49
C PHE A 183 -7.22 -8.07 7.68
N ASP A 184 -7.94 -8.28 8.78
CA ASP A 184 -7.40 -8.85 10.01
C ASP A 184 -6.89 -10.29 9.81
N LYS A 185 -7.42 -11.02 8.80
CA LYS A 185 -7.05 -12.39 8.49
C LYS A 185 -5.89 -12.52 7.49
N HIS A 186 -5.81 -11.64 6.50
CA HIS A 186 -4.92 -11.83 5.33
C HIS A 186 -3.84 -10.77 5.16
N VAL A 187 -3.97 -9.57 5.76
CA VAL A 187 -2.93 -8.55 5.65
C VAL A 187 -1.70 -8.97 6.43
N ILE A 188 -0.56 -9.00 5.74
CA ILE A 188 0.74 -9.40 6.28
C ILE A 188 1.47 -8.20 6.87
N GLU A 189 1.47 -7.09 6.14
CA GLU A 189 2.05 -5.82 6.56
C GLU A 189 1.08 -4.68 6.24
N CYS A 190 1.04 -3.68 7.12
CA CYS A 190 0.27 -2.46 6.92
C CYS A 190 1.11 -1.25 7.34
N TRP A 191 1.38 -0.35 6.39
CA TRP A 191 2.28 0.78 6.54
C TRP A 191 1.57 2.10 6.27
N THR A 192 1.94 3.12 7.05
CA THR A 192 1.48 4.50 6.85
C THR A 192 2.67 5.47 6.83
N ILE A 193 2.53 6.57 6.11
CA ILE A 193 3.43 7.72 6.15
C ILE A 193 2.82 8.71 7.12
N ILE A 194 3.54 9.01 8.21
CA ILE A 194 3.10 9.92 9.26
C ILE A 194 3.23 11.37 8.76
N ARG A 195 2.21 12.19 9.07
CA ARG A 195 2.18 13.61 8.69
C ARG A 195 3.01 14.49 9.62
#